data_2d77a9511b796d812340839c41185e10
#
_entry.id   2d77a9511b796d812340839c41185e10
#
_cell.length_a   1.000
_cell.length_b   1.000
_cell.length_c   1.000
_cell.angle_alpha   90.00
_cell.angle_beta   90.00
_cell.angle_gamma   90.00
#
_symmetry.space_group_name_H-M   'P 1'
#
loop_
_entity.id
_entity.type
_entity.pdbx_description
1 polymer ?
#
loop_
_entity_poly.entity_id
_entity_poly.type
_entity_poly.pdbx_seq_one_letter_code
_entity_poly.pdbx_strand_id
1 'polypeptide(L)'
;MTNQLNQTQIEQYHRDGFLVLEEFLSPTWLERLRQTTEAFVEESRKVERSDKVFDVEPDHTNDNPRLRRLNNPSDQDETYWEFSSQSEIVDLAEDILGPDIKFHHSKLNFKFPHGGEEVKWHQDIQFWPHTNYDLITIGVYLEDVVKGQGEMGFIPR
;
A
#
# COMPACT_ATOMS: atom_id res chain seq x y z
N MET A 1 -22.44 0.97 -11.61
CA MET A 1 -21.04 0.72 -11.29
C MET A 1 -20.29 0.62 -12.60
N THR A 2 -19.28 1.42 -12.80
CA THR A 2 -18.41 1.35 -13.99
C THR A 2 -17.28 0.40 -13.63
N ASN A 3 -17.19 -0.76 -14.29
CA ASN A 3 -16.10 -1.68 -14.07
C ASN A 3 -14.76 -0.97 -14.37
N GLN A 4 -13.83 -1.00 -13.44
CA GLN A 4 -12.48 -0.49 -13.60
C GLN A 4 -11.61 -1.47 -14.39
N LEU A 5 -11.86 -2.77 -14.25
CA LEU A 5 -11.17 -3.83 -14.95
C LEU A 5 -12.00 -4.36 -16.13
N ASN A 6 -11.33 -4.64 -17.24
CA ASN A 6 -11.94 -5.39 -18.33
C ASN A 6 -11.84 -6.91 -18.06
N GLN A 7 -12.61 -7.69 -18.81
CA GLN A 7 -12.68 -9.15 -18.63
C GLN A 7 -11.31 -9.84 -18.77
N THR A 8 -10.45 -9.37 -19.67
CA THR A 8 -9.12 -9.94 -19.86
C THR A 8 -8.22 -9.71 -18.65
N GLN A 9 -8.32 -8.54 -18.00
CA GLN A 9 -7.57 -8.23 -16.79
C GLN A 9 -8.04 -9.09 -15.60
N ILE A 10 -9.34 -9.30 -15.46
CA ILE A 10 -9.91 -10.17 -14.43
C ILE A 10 -9.43 -11.62 -14.64
N GLU A 11 -9.48 -12.12 -15.86
CA GLU A 11 -8.97 -13.46 -16.21
C GLU A 11 -7.46 -13.59 -15.97
N GLN A 12 -6.69 -12.55 -16.28
CA GLN A 12 -5.27 -12.49 -15.99
C GLN A 12 -5.01 -12.59 -14.48
N TYR A 13 -5.71 -11.78 -13.67
CA TYR A 13 -5.59 -11.85 -12.21
C TYR A 13 -5.86 -13.26 -11.67
N HIS A 14 -6.93 -13.90 -12.12
CA HIS A 14 -7.26 -15.26 -11.67
C HIS A 14 -6.26 -16.31 -12.14
N ARG A 15 -5.67 -16.13 -13.31
CA ARG A 15 -4.65 -17.05 -13.86
C ARG A 15 -3.31 -16.88 -13.16
N ASP A 16 -2.83 -15.64 -13.02
CA ASP A 16 -1.47 -15.32 -12.60
C ASP A 16 -1.36 -15.06 -11.08
N GLY A 17 -2.47 -14.72 -10.43
CA GLY A 17 -2.54 -14.39 -9.00
C GLY A 17 -2.17 -12.95 -8.67
N PHE A 18 -1.84 -12.14 -9.66
CA PHE A 18 -1.60 -10.69 -9.53
C PHE A 18 -1.95 -9.96 -10.82
N LEU A 19 -2.09 -8.64 -10.71
CA LEU A 19 -2.29 -7.74 -11.84
C LEU A 19 -1.52 -6.44 -11.58
N VAL A 20 -0.84 -5.91 -12.59
CA VAL A 20 -0.20 -4.60 -12.54
C VAL A 20 -0.97 -3.64 -13.42
N LEU A 21 -1.33 -2.50 -12.86
CA LEU A 21 -2.06 -1.42 -13.55
C LEU A 21 -1.18 -0.16 -13.51
N GLU A 22 -0.65 0.21 -14.66
CA GLU A 22 0.13 1.43 -14.81
C GLU A 22 -0.81 2.65 -14.91
N GLU A 23 -0.42 3.77 -14.29
CA GLU A 23 -1.15 5.05 -14.32
C GLU A 23 -2.64 4.94 -13.93
N PHE A 24 -2.95 4.00 -13.04
CA PHE A 24 -4.34 3.70 -12.66
C PHE A 24 -4.97 4.79 -11.79
N LEU A 25 -4.19 5.34 -10.85
CA LEU A 25 -4.70 6.36 -9.93
C LEU A 25 -4.84 7.73 -10.61
N SER A 26 -5.90 8.43 -10.26
CA SER A 26 -6.04 9.83 -10.67
C SER A 26 -4.89 10.68 -10.10
N PRO A 27 -4.39 11.68 -10.87
CA PRO A 27 -3.35 12.59 -10.37
C PRO A 27 -3.75 13.31 -9.08
N THR A 28 -5.04 13.57 -8.89
CA THR A 28 -5.56 14.22 -7.68
C THR A 28 -5.36 13.36 -6.44
N TRP A 29 -5.66 12.04 -6.51
CA TRP A 29 -5.41 11.14 -5.39
C TRP A 29 -3.93 10.98 -5.11
N LEU A 30 -3.13 10.83 -6.15
CA LEU A 30 -1.69 10.68 -6.01
C LEU A 30 -1.07 11.88 -5.30
N GLU A 31 -1.45 13.09 -5.68
CA GLU A 31 -0.97 14.34 -5.06
C GLU A 31 -1.41 14.45 -3.59
N ARG A 32 -2.68 14.18 -3.29
CA ARG A 32 -3.19 14.21 -1.91
C ARG A 32 -2.44 13.22 -1.01
N LEU A 33 -2.25 11.99 -1.48
CA LEU A 33 -1.52 10.96 -0.74
C LEU A 33 -0.05 11.35 -0.51
N ARG A 34 0.63 11.94 -1.50
CA ARG A 34 2.00 12.44 -1.36
C ARG A 34 2.09 13.53 -0.29
N GLN A 35 1.24 14.52 -0.35
CA GLN A 35 1.23 15.62 0.63
C GLN A 35 0.97 15.11 2.05
N THR A 36 0.01 14.22 2.23
CA THR A 36 -0.28 13.61 3.54
C THR A 36 0.91 12.74 4.01
N THR A 37 1.55 12.00 3.10
CA THR A 37 2.74 11.19 3.41
C THR A 37 3.91 12.07 3.86
N GLU A 38 4.17 13.18 3.19
CA GLU A 38 5.21 14.14 3.58
C GLU A 38 4.95 14.72 4.98
N ALA A 39 3.69 15.03 5.30
CA ALA A 39 3.33 15.51 6.64
C ALA A 39 3.66 14.46 7.72
N PHE A 40 3.39 13.17 7.47
CA PHE A 40 3.79 12.09 8.38
C PHE A 40 5.32 11.94 8.50
N VAL A 41 6.06 12.09 7.41
CA VAL A 41 7.53 12.08 7.47
C VAL A 41 8.04 13.22 8.34
N GLU A 42 7.49 14.43 8.20
CA GLU A 42 7.85 15.57 9.05
C GLU A 42 7.44 15.36 10.52
N GLU A 43 6.28 14.77 10.78
CA GLU A 43 5.85 14.44 12.14
C GLU A 43 6.77 13.40 12.80
N SER A 44 7.26 12.43 12.03
CA SER A 44 8.16 11.38 12.52
C SER A 44 9.48 11.93 13.07
N ARG A 45 9.89 13.15 12.72
CA ARG A 45 11.06 13.83 13.29
C ARG A 45 10.99 13.96 14.81
N LYS A 46 9.79 13.91 15.40
CA LYS A 46 9.58 13.99 16.86
C LYS A 46 9.68 12.63 17.56
N VAL A 47 9.85 11.56 16.77
CA VAL A 47 9.85 10.18 17.27
C VAL A 47 11.31 9.72 17.43
N GLU A 48 11.69 9.29 18.61
CA GLU A 48 13.05 8.77 18.87
C GLU A 48 13.18 7.26 18.63
N ARG A 49 12.07 6.55 18.64
CA ARG A 49 12.00 5.08 18.47
C ARG A 49 10.64 4.67 17.93
N SER A 50 10.57 3.49 17.33
CA SER A 50 9.32 2.93 16.83
C SER A 50 8.23 2.90 17.92
N ASP A 51 7.01 3.24 17.51
CA ASP A 51 5.81 3.22 18.34
C ASP A 51 4.65 2.51 17.61
N LYS A 52 3.40 2.79 18.00
CA LYS A 52 2.23 2.16 17.37
C LYS A 52 1.93 2.68 15.98
N VAL A 53 2.35 3.90 15.66
CA VAL A 53 2.09 4.60 14.39
C VAL A 53 3.31 4.54 13.50
N PHE A 54 4.45 4.96 14.01
CA PHE A 54 5.71 5.07 13.29
C PHE A 54 6.65 3.91 13.58
N ASP A 55 7.04 3.17 12.54
CA ASP A 55 8.12 2.21 12.61
C ASP A 55 9.35 2.83 11.92
N VAL A 56 10.39 3.10 12.69
CA VAL A 56 11.56 3.86 12.23
C VAL A 56 12.79 2.97 12.07
N GLU A 57 13.67 3.34 11.15
CA GLU A 57 14.95 2.67 10.95
C GLU A 57 15.92 2.95 12.11
N PRO A 58 16.90 2.06 12.36
CA PRO A 58 17.85 2.23 13.46
C PRO A 58 18.68 3.52 13.39
N ASP A 59 18.87 4.07 12.20
CA ASP A 59 19.59 5.32 11.94
C ASP A 59 18.68 6.55 11.78
N HIS A 60 17.41 6.40 12.17
CA HIS A 60 16.47 7.52 12.21
C HIS A 60 16.89 8.58 13.23
N THR A 61 16.83 9.83 12.82
CA THR A 61 17.07 10.99 13.68
C THR A 61 16.11 12.12 13.34
N ASN A 62 15.99 13.08 14.26
CA ASN A 62 15.19 14.29 14.03
C ASN A 62 15.64 15.05 12.76
N ASP A 63 16.96 15.17 12.54
CA ASP A 63 17.50 15.86 11.37
C ASP A 63 17.41 15.03 10.08
N ASN A 64 17.39 13.69 10.20
CA ASN A 64 17.31 12.76 9.09
C ASN A 64 16.23 11.71 9.36
N PRO A 65 14.95 12.03 9.10
CA PRO A 65 13.85 11.10 9.34
C PRO A 65 13.94 9.90 8.39
N ARG A 66 13.92 8.70 8.97
CA ARG A 66 13.95 7.43 8.23
C ARG A 66 12.86 6.52 8.75
N LEU A 67 11.71 6.62 8.11
CA LEU A 67 10.60 5.71 8.37
C LEU A 67 10.80 4.40 7.61
N ARG A 68 10.57 3.29 8.27
CA ARG A 68 10.40 1.99 7.64
C ARG A 68 8.95 1.79 7.24
N ARG A 69 8.04 2.19 8.14
CA ARG A 69 6.60 2.00 7.95
C ARG A 69 5.78 3.02 8.73
N LEU A 70 4.66 3.41 8.15
CA LEU A 70 3.53 4.01 8.86
C LEU A 70 2.44 2.95 8.99
N ASN A 71 2.05 2.66 10.23
CA ASN A 71 1.05 1.63 10.53
C ASN A 71 -0.35 2.22 10.45
N ASN A 72 -1.23 1.54 9.73
CA ASN A 72 -2.63 1.90 9.56
C ASN A 72 -2.84 3.39 9.24
N PRO A 73 -2.26 3.93 8.15
CA PRO A 73 -2.46 5.34 7.79
C PRO A 73 -3.93 5.73 7.67
N SER A 74 -4.82 4.81 7.30
CA SER A 74 -6.26 5.05 7.25
C SER A 74 -6.90 5.32 8.62
N ASP A 75 -6.25 4.93 9.73
CA ASP A 75 -6.69 5.23 11.09
C ASP A 75 -6.09 6.55 11.60
N GLN A 76 -5.08 7.07 10.91
CA GLN A 76 -4.31 8.24 11.35
C GLN A 76 -4.75 9.52 10.63
N ASP A 77 -5.20 9.41 9.37
CA ASP A 77 -5.56 10.58 8.56
C ASP A 77 -6.74 10.29 7.64
N GLU A 78 -7.65 11.26 7.54
CA GLU A 78 -8.87 11.17 6.74
C GLU A 78 -8.59 10.96 5.24
N THR A 79 -7.50 11.53 4.71
CA THR A 79 -7.12 11.35 3.30
C THR A 79 -6.90 9.88 2.97
N TYR A 80 -6.20 9.14 3.84
CA TYR A 80 -5.99 7.72 3.66
C TYR A 80 -7.27 6.89 3.84
N TRP A 81 -8.15 7.31 4.75
CA TRP A 81 -9.45 6.67 4.89
C TRP A 81 -10.35 6.92 3.67
N GLU A 82 -10.46 8.16 3.22
CA GLU A 82 -11.22 8.48 2.00
C GLU A 82 -10.67 7.74 0.78
N PHE A 83 -9.34 7.70 0.62
CA PHE A 83 -8.71 6.94 -0.45
C PHE A 83 -9.09 5.45 -0.38
N SER A 84 -9.02 4.85 0.78
CA SER A 84 -9.32 3.42 0.97
C SER A 84 -10.81 3.07 0.82
N SER A 85 -11.71 4.04 0.95
CA SER A 85 -13.16 3.83 0.98
C SER A 85 -13.94 4.48 -0.14
N GLN A 86 -13.34 5.42 -0.91
CA GLN A 86 -14.06 6.22 -1.89
C GLN A 86 -13.33 6.44 -3.21
N SER A 87 -12.10 5.92 -3.35
CA SER A 87 -11.34 6.06 -4.59
C SER A 87 -11.62 4.91 -5.55
N GLU A 88 -11.04 5.00 -6.75
CA GLU A 88 -11.12 4.00 -7.81
C GLU A 88 -10.62 2.59 -7.40
N ILE A 89 -9.85 2.47 -6.32
CA ILE A 89 -9.42 1.16 -5.81
C ILE A 89 -10.56 0.35 -5.19
N VAL A 90 -11.63 1.01 -4.74
CA VAL A 90 -12.83 0.33 -4.21
C VAL A 90 -13.54 -0.41 -5.33
N ASP A 91 -13.82 0.29 -6.44
CA ASP A 91 -14.45 -0.32 -7.61
C ASP A 91 -13.58 -1.47 -8.18
N LEU A 92 -12.24 -1.29 -8.18
CA LEU A 92 -11.31 -2.35 -8.58
C LEU A 92 -11.40 -3.58 -7.65
N ALA A 93 -11.53 -3.35 -6.35
CA ALA A 93 -11.69 -4.43 -5.39
C ALA A 93 -13.03 -5.17 -5.60
N GLU A 94 -14.11 -4.44 -5.90
CA GLU A 94 -15.42 -5.01 -6.23
C GLU A 94 -15.39 -5.84 -7.52
N ASP A 95 -14.63 -5.41 -8.53
CA ASP A 95 -14.48 -6.16 -9.78
C ASP A 95 -13.85 -7.55 -9.56
N ILE A 96 -13.00 -7.71 -8.55
CA ILE A 96 -12.32 -8.97 -8.23
C ILE A 96 -13.08 -9.81 -7.20
N LEU A 97 -13.59 -9.19 -6.14
CA LEU A 97 -14.17 -9.88 -4.98
C LEU A 97 -15.70 -9.91 -4.99
N GLY A 98 -16.34 -9.09 -5.83
CA GLY A 98 -17.76 -8.83 -5.80
C GLY A 98 -18.14 -7.63 -4.92
N PRO A 99 -19.43 -7.24 -4.91
CA PRO A 99 -19.88 -5.95 -4.39
C PRO A 99 -19.85 -5.83 -2.85
N ASP A 100 -19.77 -6.94 -2.13
CA ASP A 100 -19.82 -6.96 -0.67
C ASP A 100 -18.40 -7.04 -0.09
N ILE A 101 -17.62 -5.97 -0.24
CA ILE A 101 -16.25 -5.89 0.24
C ILE A 101 -16.15 -5.25 1.63
N LYS A 102 -15.11 -5.61 2.37
CA LYS A 102 -14.77 -5.04 3.66
C LYS A 102 -13.31 -4.61 3.67
N PHE A 103 -13.08 -3.35 4.00
CA PHE A 103 -11.74 -2.88 4.28
C PHE A 103 -11.17 -3.57 5.52
N HIS A 104 -9.92 -4.03 5.44
CA HIS A 104 -9.27 -4.73 6.54
C HIS A 104 -8.28 -3.84 7.27
N HIS A 105 -7.23 -3.36 6.62
CA HIS A 105 -6.24 -2.45 7.18
C HIS A 105 -5.38 -1.84 6.06
N SER A 106 -4.55 -0.89 6.41
CA SER A 106 -3.55 -0.31 5.53
C SER A 106 -2.16 -0.27 6.17
N LYS A 107 -1.14 -0.19 5.35
CA LYS A 107 0.25 0.07 5.76
C LYS A 107 0.94 0.88 4.66
N LEU A 108 1.82 1.79 5.04
CA LEU A 108 2.66 2.51 4.11
C LEU A 108 4.12 2.15 4.39
N ASN A 109 4.80 1.58 3.40
CA ASN A 109 6.19 1.18 3.52
C ASN A 109 7.08 2.17 2.80
N PHE A 110 8.21 2.52 3.41
CA PHE A 110 9.23 3.39 2.84
C PHE A 110 10.46 2.57 2.45
N LYS A 111 11.11 2.99 1.38
CA LYS A 111 12.38 2.43 0.92
C LYS A 111 13.38 3.55 0.71
N PHE A 112 14.25 3.73 1.69
CA PHE A 112 15.32 4.73 1.62
C PHE A 112 16.62 4.13 1.05
N PRO A 113 17.47 4.94 0.39
CA PRO A 113 18.79 4.51 -0.02
C PRO A 113 19.63 4.06 1.19
N HIS A 114 20.51 3.09 0.98
CA HIS A 114 21.48 2.62 1.97
C HIS A 114 20.88 2.09 3.28
N GLY A 115 19.89 1.25 3.19
CA GLY A 115 19.29 0.61 4.36
C GLY A 115 17.96 -0.03 4.05
N GLY A 116 17.31 -0.48 5.11
CA GLY A 116 16.02 -1.11 5.05
C GLY A 116 16.09 -2.64 5.17
N GLU A 117 15.10 -3.20 5.82
CA GLU A 117 14.96 -4.64 5.90
C GLU A 117 14.44 -5.21 4.58
N GLU A 118 14.99 -6.34 4.19
CA GLU A 118 14.45 -7.15 3.12
C GLU A 118 13.06 -7.66 3.50
N VAL A 119 12.09 -7.48 2.62
CA VAL A 119 10.80 -8.14 2.73
C VAL A 119 10.89 -9.49 2.01
N LYS A 120 10.95 -10.57 2.78
CA LYS A 120 11.06 -11.93 2.25
C LYS A 120 9.79 -12.34 1.52
N TRP A 121 9.91 -13.31 0.61
CA TRP A 121 8.79 -13.92 -0.07
C TRP A 121 7.74 -14.43 0.92
N HIS A 122 6.51 -14.01 0.78
CA HIS A 122 5.39 -14.40 1.64
C HIS A 122 4.06 -14.24 0.91
N GLN A 123 3.02 -14.77 1.52
CA GLN A 123 1.64 -14.47 1.16
C GLN A 123 1.00 -13.69 2.32
N ASP A 124 0.39 -12.56 2.06
CA ASP A 124 -0.19 -11.68 3.10
C ASP A 124 -1.23 -12.41 3.95
N ILE A 125 -2.01 -13.31 3.35
CA ILE A 125 -3.06 -14.05 4.06
C ILE A 125 -2.56 -14.86 5.27
N GLN A 126 -1.28 -15.26 5.30
CA GLN A 126 -0.74 -16.05 6.42
C GLN A 126 -0.63 -15.26 7.73
N PHE A 127 -0.65 -13.93 7.68
CA PHE A 127 -0.44 -13.09 8.87
C PHE A 127 -1.74 -12.81 9.64
N TRP A 128 -2.89 -13.10 9.05
CA TRP A 128 -4.19 -12.82 9.67
C TRP A 128 -5.13 -14.02 9.54
N PRO A 129 -5.93 -14.30 10.58
CA PRO A 129 -6.93 -15.35 10.48
C PRO A 129 -8.08 -14.92 9.55
N HIS A 130 -8.35 -15.74 8.54
CA HIS A 130 -9.44 -15.57 7.60
C HIS A 130 -10.33 -16.80 7.56
N THR A 131 -11.60 -16.61 7.19
CA THR A 131 -12.56 -17.70 7.04
C THR A 131 -12.54 -18.33 5.65
N ASN A 132 -11.98 -17.61 4.68
CA ASN A 132 -11.83 -18.04 3.28
C ASN A 132 -10.60 -17.36 2.65
N TYR A 133 -10.42 -17.52 1.34
CA TYR A 133 -9.34 -16.93 0.57
C TYR A 133 -9.77 -15.71 -0.27
N ASP A 134 -10.98 -15.18 -0.05
CA ASP A 134 -11.50 -14.01 -0.74
C ASP A 134 -10.89 -12.72 -0.13
N LEU A 135 -9.62 -12.53 -0.40
CA LEU A 135 -8.79 -11.44 0.07
C LEU A 135 -7.91 -10.93 -1.07
N ILE A 136 -7.82 -9.63 -1.21
CA ILE A 136 -6.81 -8.98 -2.08
C ILE A 136 -6.00 -7.98 -1.29
N THR A 137 -4.75 -7.80 -1.70
CA THR A 137 -3.89 -6.69 -1.29
C THR A 137 -3.70 -5.78 -2.49
N ILE A 138 -4.01 -4.50 -2.35
CA ILE A 138 -3.79 -3.50 -3.38
C ILE A 138 -2.57 -2.68 -2.98
N GLY A 139 -1.47 -2.85 -3.73
CA GLY A 139 -0.26 -2.07 -3.58
C GLY A 139 -0.31 -0.82 -4.45
N VAL A 140 -0.07 0.34 -3.86
CA VAL A 140 -0.04 1.63 -4.56
C VAL A 140 1.33 2.25 -4.40
N TYR A 141 1.97 2.55 -5.53
CA TYR A 141 3.23 3.29 -5.54
C TYR A 141 2.93 4.79 -5.60
N LEU A 142 3.46 5.53 -4.64
CA LEU A 142 3.34 7.00 -4.60
C LEU A 142 4.42 7.69 -5.43
N GLU A 143 5.49 6.97 -5.76
CA GLU A 143 6.62 7.43 -6.58
C GLU A 143 6.89 6.44 -7.70
N ASP A 144 7.54 6.91 -8.76
CA ASP A 144 8.04 6.04 -9.80
C ASP A 144 9.13 5.12 -9.24
N VAL A 145 8.98 3.82 -9.48
CA VAL A 145 9.92 2.81 -8.99
C VAL A 145 10.65 2.18 -10.15
N VAL A 146 11.97 2.32 -10.16
CA VAL A 146 12.84 1.67 -11.14
C VAL A 146 13.61 0.52 -10.50
N LYS A 147 14.18 -0.33 -11.34
CA LYS A 147 14.95 -1.50 -10.89
C LYS A 147 16.06 -1.11 -9.88
N GLY A 148 16.05 -1.79 -8.74
CA GLY A 148 17.01 -1.57 -7.67
C GLY A 148 16.56 -0.57 -6.59
N GLN A 149 15.32 -0.06 -6.67
CA GLN A 149 14.72 0.81 -5.66
C GLN A 149 13.82 0.07 -4.65
N GLY A 150 13.91 -1.26 -4.60
CA GLY A 150 13.08 -2.06 -3.71
C GLY A 150 11.71 -2.38 -4.32
N GLU A 151 11.70 -2.57 -5.61
CA GLU A 151 10.52 -3.01 -6.37
C GLU A 151 9.95 -4.32 -5.84
N MET A 152 8.64 -4.46 -5.91
CA MET A 152 7.96 -5.68 -5.50
C MET A 152 8.09 -6.75 -6.59
N GLY A 153 8.44 -7.97 -6.19
CA GLY A 153 8.41 -9.13 -7.06
C GLY A 153 7.16 -9.98 -6.84
N PHE A 154 6.69 -10.63 -7.90
CA PHE A 154 5.57 -11.57 -7.84
C PHE A 154 5.98 -12.92 -8.42
N ILE A 155 5.48 -14.01 -7.84
CA ILE A 155 5.61 -15.36 -8.38
C ILE A 155 4.22 -15.72 -8.93
N PRO A 156 4.07 -15.88 -10.25
CA PRO A 156 2.80 -16.33 -10.84
C PRO A 156 2.40 -17.72 -10.32
N ARG A 157 1.09 -17.95 -10.31
CA ARG A 157 0.51 -19.27 -9.97
C ARG A 157 0.90 -20.32 -10.98
#